data_523191a1854d85e42f35bebe39fdd27f
#
_entry.id   523191a1854d85e42f35bebe39fdd27f
#
_cell.length_a   1.000
_cell.length_b   1.000
_cell.length_c   1.000
_cell.angle_alpha   90.00
_cell.angle_beta   90.00
_cell.angle_gamma   90.00
#
_symmetry.space_group_name_H-M   'P 1'
#
loop_
_entity.id
_entity.type
_entity.pdbx_description
1 polymer ?
#
loop_
_entity_poly.entity_id
_entity_poly.type
_entity_poly.pdbx_seq_one_letter_code
_entity_poly.pdbx_strand_id
1 'polypeptide(L)'
;GETMGLKFGKAVTMIVERYGWSAFDNLSAINDPDLGKAVEMVRKVRKKKDDIHANKTGADLRRARPPREKIEKMVDKGMTYAEIGEAIGSTPEAASKTVRKYGLSERYWFAHGMYNLIKSDPYRKLVEQRKAELKSLIDHGATDAAIGAELGMTVSRVRYWIKEWNLGRRKHIITTGRFR
;
A
#
# COMPACT_ATOMS: atom_id res chain seq x y z
N GLY A 1 -17.05 -16.48 -46.08
CA GLY A 1 -17.42 -15.13 -45.65
C GLY A 1 -17.24 -15.02 -44.15
N GLU A 2 -16.22 -14.29 -43.70
CA GLU A 2 -15.97 -14.02 -42.29
C GLU A 2 -17.13 -13.17 -41.75
N THR A 3 -17.95 -13.73 -40.90
CA THR A 3 -18.90 -12.99 -40.08
C THR A 3 -18.10 -12.21 -39.04
N MET A 4 -17.63 -11.01 -39.41
CA MET A 4 -17.09 -10.07 -38.43
C MET A 4 -18.17 -9.79 -37.41
N GLY A 5 -18.01 -10.34 -36.19
CA GLY A 5 -18.93 -10.13 -35.09
C GLY A 5 -19.08 -8.62 -34.82
N LEU A 6 -20.33 -8.18 -34.63
CA LEU A 6 -20.63 -6.78 -34.33
C LEU A 6 -19.86 -6.33 -33.09
N LYS A 7 -19.02 -5.29 -33.21
CA LYS A 7 -18.27 -4.74 -32.06
C LYS A 7 -19.19 -3.89 -31.20
N PHE A 8 -19.00 -3.92 -29.87
CA PHE A 8 -19.82 -3.20 -28.90
C PHE A 8 -19.96 -1.68 -29.22
N GLY A 9 -18.86 -1.01 -29.55
CA GLY A 9 -18.89 0.40 -29.92
C GLY A 9 -19.80 0.69 -31.12
N LYS A 10 -19.73 -0.18 -32.17
CA LYS A 10 -20.59 -0.06 -33.34
C LYS A 10 -22.07 -0.29 -33.00
N ALA A 11 -22.35 -1.24 -32.10
CA ALA A 11 -23.72 -1.47 -31.62
C ALA A 11 -24.29 -0.26 -30.88
N VAL A 12 -23.49 0.40 -30.04
CA VAL A 12 -23.86 1.64 -29.35
C VAL A 12 -24.14 2.76 -30.37
N THR A 13 -23.23 2.98 -31.32
CA THR A 13 -23.40 4.00 -32.35
C THR A 13 -24.70 3.83 -33.15
N MET A 14 -25.00 2.61 -33.59
CA MET A 14 -26.24 2.30 -34.32
C MET A 14 -27.50 2.64 -33.53
N ILE A 15 -27.53 2.38 -32.22
CA ILE A 15 -28.66 2.69 -31.34
C ILE A 15 -28.77 4.22 -31.16
N VAL A 16 -27.65 4.90 -30.90
CA VAL A 16 -27.62 6.37 -30.68
C VAL A 16 -28.05 7.14 -31.91
N GLU A 17 -27.60 6.76 -33.09
CA GLU A 17 -27.95 7.42 -34.35
C GLU A 17 -29.44 7.33 -34.65
N ARG A 18 -30.12 6.25 -34.24
CA ARG A 18 -31.54 6.05 -34.57
C ARG A 18 -32.49 6.52 -33.46
N TYR A 19 -32.11 6.38 -32.19
CA TYR A 19 -32.97 6.63 -31.03
C TYR A 19 -32.41 7.64 -30.02
N GLY A 20 -31.19 8.12 -30.24
CA GLY A 20 -30.51 8.98 -29.27
C GLY A 20 -30.02 8.27 -28.00
N TRP A 21 -29.36 9.00 -27.12
CA TRP A 21 -28.81 8.48 -25.88
C TRP A 21 -29.86 8.01 -24.87
N SER A 22 -31.05 8.62 -24.86
CA SER A 22 -32.17 8.26 -23.99
C SER A 22 -32.69 6.83 -24.21
N ALA A 23 -32.41 6.24 -25.37
CA ALA A 23 -32.74 4.85 -25.67
C ALA A 23 -32.12 3.85 -24.69
N PHE A 24 -31.00 4.23 -24.06
CA PHE A 24 -30.33 3.37 -23.10
C PHE A 24 -31.02 3.31 -21.74
N ASP A 25 -31.96 4.20 -21.45
CA ASP A 25 -32.75 4.15 -20.23
C ASP A 25 -33.79 3.00 -20.28
N ASN A 26 -34.28 2.68 -21.49
CA ASN A 26 -35.19 1.57 -21.70
C ASN A 26 -34.93 0.81 -23.01
N LEU A 27 -33.83 0.07 -23.04
CA LEU A 27 -33.48 -0.79 -24.20
C LEU A 27 -34.55 -1.85 -24.53
N SER A 28 -35.45 -2.18 -23.58
CA SER A 28 -36.50 -3.16 -23.77
C SER A 28 -37.62 -2.64 -24.66
N ALA A 29 -37.79 -1.32 -24.76
CA ALA A 29 -38.80 -0.70 -25.61
C ALA A 29 -38.39 -0.66 -27.08
N ILE A 30 -37.11 -0.90 -27.40
CA ILE A 30 -36.62 -0.89 -28.79
C ILE A 30 -36.99 -2.23 -29.43
N ASN A 31 -38.03 -2.18 -30.30
CA ASN A 31 -38.48 -3.34 -31.07
C ASN A 31 -38.17 -3.11 -32.56
N ASP A 32 -36.87 -2.97 -32.87
CA ASP A 32 -36.39 -2.71 -34.22
C ASP A 32 -35.66 -3.93 -34.75
N PRO A 33 -36.17 -4.62 -35.78
CA PRO A 33 -35.55 -5.84 -36.32
C PRO A 33 -34.13 -5.60 -36.83
N ASP A 34 -33.84 -4.40 -37.39
CA ASP A 34 -32.53 -4.05 -37.94
C ASP A 34 -31.47 -3.83 -36.81
N LEU A 35 -31.94 -3.44 -35.64
CA LEU A 35 -31.09 -3.19 -34.47
C LEU A 35 -31.10 -4.32 -33.44
N GLY A 36 -31.85 -5.40 -33.68
CA GLY A 36 -32.01 -6.50 -32.74
C GLY A 36 -30.69 -7.06 -32.20
N LYS A 37 -29.73 -7.31 -33.08
CA LYS A 37 -28.36 -7.77 -32.69
C LYS A 37 -27.59 -6.74 -31.90
N ALA A 38 -27.72 -5.44 -32.21
CA ALA A 38 -27.07 -4.36 -31.49
C ALA A 38 -27.63 -4.20 -30.08
N VAL A 39 -28.96 -4.19 -29.97
CA VAL A 39 -29.69 -4.12 -28.69
C VAL A 39 -29.35 -5.32 -27.79
N GLU A 40 -29.34 -6.52 -28.35
CA GLU A 40 -28.98 -7.75 -27.62
C GLU A 40 -27.54 -7.71 -27.10
N MET A 41 -26.59 -7.24 -27.91
CA MET A 41 -25.20 -7.07 -27.51
C MET A 41 -25.06 -6.10 -26.33
N VAL A 42 -25.72 -4.96 -26.40
CA VAL A 42 -25.66 -3.95 -25.32
C VAL A 42 -26.32 -4.51 -24.05
N ARG A 43 -27.44 -5.22 -24.14
CA ARG A 43 -28.10 -5.90 -23.02
C ARG A 43 -27.17 -6.93 -22.36
N LYS A 44 -26.50 -7.78 -23.14
CA LYS A 44 -25.54 -8.78 -22.63
C LYS A 44 -24.38 -8.13 -21.89
N VAL A 45 -23.82 -7.05 -22.43
CA VAL A 45 -22.72 -6.35 -21.78
C VAL A 45 -23.15 -5.67 -20.48
N ARG A 46 -24.36 -5.04 -20.48
CA ARG A 46 -24.93 -4.45 -19.25
C ARG A 46 -25.18 -5.52 -18.19
N LYS A 47 -25.87 -6.60 -18.54
CA LYS A 47 -26.14 -7.70 -17.61
C LYS A 47 -24.85 -8.26 -17.01
N LYS A 48 -23.83 -8.50 -17.84
CA LYS A 48 -22.52 -8.97 -17.35
C LYS A 48 -21.88 -7.96 -16.37
N LYS A 49 -22.06 -6.67 -16.63
CA LYS A 49 -21.55 -5.60 -15.75
C LYS A 49 -22.33 -5.55 -14.44
N ASP A 50 -23.65 -5.67 -14.51
CA ASP A 50 -24.53 -5.70 -13.34
C ASP A 50 -24.30 -6.97 -12.51
N ASP A 51 -24.10 -8.14 -13.13
CA ASP A 51 -23.75 -9.39 -12.46
C ASP A 51 -22.38 -9.32 -11.78
N ILE A 52 -21.40 -8.67 -12.41
CA ILE A 52 -20.09 -8.39 -11.80
C ILE A 52 -20.24 -7.43 -10.61
N HIS A 53 -21.14 -6.44 -10.68
CA HIS A 53 -21.43 -5.54 -9.58
C HIS A 53 -22.29 -6.19 -8.49
N ALA A 54 -23.24 -7.04 -8.85
CA ALA A 54 -24.08 -7.77 -7.90
C ALA A 54 -23.31 -8.88 -7.16
N ASN A 55 -22.40 -9.59 -7.85
CA ASN A 55 -21.52 -10.59 -7.24
C ASN A 55 -20.40 -9.99 -6.38
N LYS A 56 -20.12 -8.71 -6.57
CA LYS A 56 -19.41 -7.91 -5.55
C LYS A 56 -20.41 -7.43 -4.53
N THR A 57 -20.97 -8.36 -3.75
CA THR A 57 -21.80 -7.99 -2.60
C THR A 57 -21.10 -6.93 -1.78
N GLY A 58 -21.81 -5.88 -1.41
CA GLY A 58 -21.26 -4.75 -0.64
C GLY A 58 -20.59 -5.16 0.68
N ALA A 59 -20.75 -6.41 1.13
CA ALA A 59 -20.01 -7.04 2.22
C ALA A 59 -18.56 -7.34 1.86
N ASP A 60 -18.25 -7.77 0.61
CA ASP A 60 -16.88 -8.05 0.16
C ASP A 60 -16.13 -6.75 -0.22
N LEU A 61 -16.85 -5.71 -0.61
CA LEU A 61 -16.28 -4.39 -0.92
C LEU A 61 -16.09 -3.52 0.32
N ARG A 62 -16.70 -3.88 1.44
CA ARG A 62 -16.58 -3.19 2.72
C ARG A 62 -16.15 -4.17 3.80
N ARG A 63 -15.03 -4.84 3.62
CA ARG A 63 -14.28 -5.23 4.82
C ARG A 63 -14.07 -3.95 5.58
N ALA A 64 -14.81 -3.82 6.71
CA ALA A 64 -14.72 -2.64 7.56
C ALA A 64 -13.25 -2.34 7.76
N ARG A 65 -12.81 -1.16 7.35
CA ARG A 65 -11.40 -0.80 7.50
C ARG A 65 -11.03 -1.04 8.96
N PRO A 66 -9.90 -1.68 9.21
CA PRO A 66 -9.47 -1.86 10.58
C PRO A 66 -9.39 -0.48 11.26
N PRO A 67 -9.82 -0.35 12.52
CA PRO A 67 -9.79 0.92 13.22
C PRO A 67 -8.36 1.47 13.26
N ARG A 68 -8.22 2.80 13.21
CA ARG A 68 -6.93 3.49 13.23
C ARG A 68 -6.01 2.98 14.34
N GLU A 69 -6.54 2.85 15.55
CA GLU A 69 -5.81 2.40 16.73
C GLU A 69 -5.17 1.02 16.55
N LYS A 70 -5.86 0.12 15.84
CA LYS A 70 -5.32 -1.21 15.52
C LYS A 70 -4.11 -1.11 14.61
N ILE A 71 -4.18 -0.28 13.57
CA ILE A 71 -3.06 -0.06 12.64
C ILE A 71 -1.91 0.65 13.35
N GLU A 72 -2.20 1.64 14.18
CA GLU A 72 -1.22 2.38 14.96
C GLU A 72 -0.40 1.45 15.87
N LYS A 73 -1.07 0.57 16.61
CA LYS A 73 -0.39 -0.45 17.44
C LYS A 73 0.50 -1.39 16.62
N MET A 74 0.10 -1.75 15.40
CA MET A 74 0.92 -2.59 14.51
C MET A 74 2.16 -1.84 14.03
N VAL A 75 2.01 -0.57 13.66
CA VAL A 75 3.12 0.31 13.27
C VAL A 75 4.11 0.49 14.43
N ASP A 76 3.62 0.69 15.65
CA ASP A 76 4.46 0.82 16.86
C ASP A 76 5.25 -0.43 17.19
N LYS A 77 4.70 -1.59 16.88
CA LYS A 77 5.40 -2.88 16.98
C LYS A 77 6.46 -3.09 15.90
N GLY A 78 6.64 -2.14 14.98
CA GLY A 78 7.57 -2.25 13.87
C GLY A 78 7.15 -3.28 12.81
N MET A 79 5.85 -3.58 12.68
CA MET A 79 5.35 -4.50 11.66
C MET A 79 5.51 -3.89 10.26
N THR A 80 6.01 -4.69 9.33
CA THR A 80 6.10 -4.33 7.91
C THR A 80 4.73 -4.26 7.26
N TYR A 81 4.62 -3.63 6.08
CA TYR A 81 3.35 -3.61 5.33
C TYR A 81 2.84 -5.01 4.98
N ALA A 82 3.74 -5.98 4.79
CA ALA A 82 3.36 -7.38 4.55
C ALA A 82 2.69 -7.98 5.79
N GLU A 83 3.30 -7.85 6.96
CA GLU A 83 2.76 -8.35 8.23
C GLU A 83 1.47 -7.63 8.62
N ILE A 84 1.38 -6.31 8.42
CA ILE A 84 0.13 -5.56 8.63
C ILE A 84 -0.95 -6.05 7.67
N GLY A 85 -0.61 -6.25 6.38
CA GLY A 85 -1.52 -6.76 5.37
C GLY A 85 -2.09 -8.12 5.76
N GLU A 86 -1.22 -9.05 6.16
CA GLU A 86 -1.62 -10.38 6.65
C GLU A 86 -2.55 -10.28 7.87
N ALA A 87 -2.17 -9.49 8.87
CA ALA A 87 -2.93 -9.32 10.12
C ALA A 87 -4.33 -8.70 9.93
N ILE A 88 -4.55 -7.96 8.85
CA ILE A 88 -5.86 -7.38 8.49
C ILE A 88 -6.56 -8.14 7.35
N GLY A 89 -5.99 -9.26 6.90
CA GLY A 89 -6.52 -10.07 5.79
C GLY A 89 -6.50 -9.32 4.45
N SER A 90 -5.43 -8.59 4.15
CA SER A 90 -5.27 -7.75 2.97
C SER A 90 -3.87 -7.86 2.36
N THR A 91 -3.61 -7.12 1.29
CA THR A 91 -2.29 -7.09 0.64
C THR A 91 -1.36 -6.04 1.28
N PRO A 92 -0.03 -6.15 1.10
CA PRO A 92 0.93 -5.14 1.55
C PRO A 92 0.63 -3.74 0.99
N GLU A 93 0.19 -3.65 -0.27
CA GLU A 93 -0.16 -2.38 -0.92
C GLU A 93 -1.40 -1.73 -0.27
N ALA A 94 -2.40 -2.55 0.09
CA ALA A 94 -3.58 -2.06 0.79
C ALA A 94 -3.25 -1.62 2.23
N ALA A 95 -2.35 -2.34 2.91
CA ALA A 95 -1.81 -1.94 4.22
C ALA A 95 -1.09 -0.59 4.13
N SER A 96 -0.19 -0.41 3.15
CA SER A 96 0.50 0.86 2.90
C SER A 96 -0.46 2.01 2.65
N LYS A 97 -1.49 1.80 1.80
CA LYS A 97 -2.55 2.79 1.56
C LYS A 97 -3.33 3.14 2.84
N THR A 98 -3.57 2.15 3.70
CA THR A 98 -4.29 2.34 4.97
C THR A 98 -3.46 3.15 5.96
N VAL A 99 -2.17 2.80 6.14
CA VAL A 99 -1.22 3.55 6.98
C VAL A 99 -1.13 5.02 6.52
N ARG A 100 -1.00 5.24 5.21
CA ARG A 100 -0.97 6.60 4.64
C ARG A 100 -2.28 7.35 4.87
N LYS A 101 -3.44 6.71 4.66
CA LYS A 101 -4.74 7.33 4.86
C LYS A 101 -4.99 7.75 6.31
N TYR A 102 -4.46 7.00 7.26
CA TYR A 102 -4.55 7.34 8.68
C TYR A 102 -3.49 8.36 9.15
N GLY A 103 -2.64 8.86 8.24
CA GLY A 103 -1.58 9.81 8.57
C GLY A 103 -0.45 9.20 9.41
N LEU A 104 -0.27 7.87 9.33
CA LEU A 104 0.73 7.14 10.12
C LEU A 104 2.05 6.91 9.36
N SER A 105 2.24 7.52 8.19
CA SER A 105 3.43 7.29 7.34
C SER A 105 4.73 7.64 8.06
N GLU A 106 4.83 8.80 8.71
CA GLU A 106 6.06 9.21 9.40
C GLU A 106 6.34 8.35 10.63
N ARG A 107 5.29 7.92 11.33
CA ARG A 107 5.39 6.97 12.44
C ARG A 107 5.94 5.63 11.95
N TYR A 108 5.45 5.13 10.82
CA TYR A 108 5.95 3.92 10.17
C TYR A 108 7.41 4.10 9.75
N TRP A 109 7.77 5.19 9.08
CA TRP A 109 9.14 5.45 8.67
C TRP A 109 10.09 5.57 9.86
N PHE A 110 9.65 6.21 10.94
CA PHE A 110 10.43 6.31 12.16
C PHE A 110 10.68 4.92 12.78
N ALA A 111 9.63 4.11 12.92
CA ALA A 111 9.73 2.75 13.46
C ALA A 111 10.67 1.85 12.65
N HIS A 112 10.78 2.07 11.34
CA HIS A 112 11.64 1.29 10.44
C HIS A 112 12.99 1.95 10.14
N GLY A 113 13.35 3.01 10.83
CA GLY A 113 14.62 3.72 10.61
C GLY A 113 14.73 4.36 9.23
N MET A 114 13.63 4.77 8.61
CA MET A 114 13.58 5.47 7.31
C MET A 114 13.58 6.99 7.53
N TYR A 115 14.54 7.50 8.30
CA TYR A 115 14.55 8.89 8.80
C TYR A 115 14.69 9.93 7.70
N ASN A 116 15.29 9.58 6.57
CA ASN A 116 15.40 10.44 5.39
C ASN A 116 14.04 10.79 4.73
N LEU A 117 12.97 10.03 5.02
CA LEU A 117 11.64 10.29 4.51
C LEU A 117 10.83 11.23 5.41
N ILE A 118 11.28 11.46 6.64
CA ILE A 118 10.59 12.25 7.64
C ILE A 118 10.76 13.75 7.35
N LYS A 119 9.64 14.47 7.31
CA LYS A 119 9.59 15.89 6.96
C LYS A 119 9.03 16.78 8.06
N SER A 120 8.14 16.27 8.91
CA SER A 120 7.48 17.06 9.96
C SER A 120 8.41 17.35 11.14
N ASP A 121 8.30 18.52 11.72
CA ASP A 121 9.13 18.96 12.84
C ASP A 121 9.05 18.08 14.09
N PRO A 122 7.86 17.56 14.49
CA PRO A 122 7.79 16.65 15.64
C PRO A 122 8.65 15.40 15.46
N TYR A 123 8.58 14.78 14.27
CA TYR A 123 9.35 13.57 13.99
C TYR A 123 10.83 13.87 13.72
N ARG A 124 11.18 15.05 13.18
CA ARG A 124 12.57 15.48 13.06
C ARG A 124 13.25 15.58 14.43
N LYS A 125 12.57 16.13 15.44
CA LYS A 125 13.09 16.16 16.81
C LYS A 125 13.34 14.75 17.35
N LEU A 126 12.43 13.79 17.09
CA LEU A 126 12.63 12.40 17.46
C LEU A 126 13.82 11.76 16.72
N VAL A 127 14.05 12.11 15.47
CA VAL A 127 15.24 11.67 14.70
C VAL A 127 16.53 12.18 15.31
N GLU A 128 16.57 13.45 15.74
CA GLU A 128 17.75 13.99 16.43
C GLU A 128 18.01 13.29 17.78
N GLN A 129 16.96 12.99 18.54
CA GLN A 129 17.08 12.17 19.74
C GLN A 129 17.62 10.77 19.43
N ARG A 130 17.10 10.14 18.40
CA ARG A 130 17.55 8.81 17.93
C ARG A 130 19.02 8.81 17.51
N LYS A 131 19.47 9.89 16.85
CA LYS A 131 20.87 10.10 16.48
C LYS A 131 21.77 10.18 17.72
N ALA A 132 21.33 10.92 18.74
CA ALA A 132 22.06 11.02 20.00
C ALA A 132 22.13 9.68 20.75
N GLU A 133 21.02 8.92 20.78
CA GLU A 133 20.97 7.57 21.35
C GLU A 133 21.93 6.62 20.64
N LEU A 134 21.89 6.62 19.29
CA LEU A 134 22.79 5.80 18.48
C LEU A 134 24.27 6.16 18.77
N LYS A 135 24.60 7.43 18.83
CA LYS A 135 25.95 7.88 19.18
C LYS A 135 26.37 7.41 20.58
N SER A 136 25.49 7.56 21.57
CA SER A 136 25.73 7.10 22.93
C SER A 136 26.03 5.61 22.99
N LEU A 137 25.22 4.78 22.31
CA LEU A 137 25.43 3.32 22.24
C LEU A 137 26.77 2.95 21.58
N ILE A 138 27.17 3.69 20.53
CA ILE A 138 28.48 3.52 19.87
C ILE A 138 29.60 3.86 20.85
N ASP A 139 29.52 4.98 21.54
CA ASP A 139 30.54 5.44 22.51
C ASP A 139 30.69 4.45 23.68
N HIS A 140 29.59 3.83 24.13
CA HIS A 140 29.61 2.76 25.16
C HIS A 140 30.05 1.39 24.64
N GLY A 141 30.43 1.30 23.41
CA GLY A 141 30.95 0.06 22.86
C GLY A 141 29.88 -0.99 22.47
N ALA A 142 28.56 -0.67 22.36
CA ALA A 142 27.52 -1.63 21.94
C ALA A 142 27.75 -2.19 20.53
N THR A 143 27.49 -3.45 20.20
CA THR A 143 27.64 -4.03 18.85
C THR A 143 26.54 -3.55 17.92
N ASP A 144 26.75 -3.59 16.59
CA ASP A 144 25.70 -3.19 15.63
C ASP A 144 24.41 -4.00 15.84
N ALA A 145 24.54 -5.29 16.25
CA ALA A 145 23.41 -6.15 16.58
C ALA A 145 22.71 -5.70 17.87
N ALA A 146 23.47 -5.36 18.92
CA ALA A 146 22.91 -4.83 20.16
C ALA A 146 22.21 -3.48 19.95
N ILE A 147 22.83 -2.60 19.19
CA ILE A 147 22.22 -1.30 18.79
C ILE A 147 20.94 -1.54 18.02
N GLY A 148 20.95 -2.48 17.06
CA GLY A 148 19.77 -2.82 16.28
C GLY A 148 18.62 -3.34 17.16
N ALA A 149 18.92 -4.24 18.10
CA ALA A 149 17.94 -4.76 19.06
C ALA A 149 17.36 -3.64 19.95
N GLU A 150 18.23 -2.75 20.49
CA GLU A 150 17.81 -1.65 21.36
C GLU A 150 16.93 -0.63 20.64
N LEU A 151 17.30 -0.26 19.41
CA LEU A 151 16.62 0.79 18.63
C LEU A 151 15.56 0.25 17.67
N GLY A 152 15.28 -1.05 17.66
CA GLY A 152 14.32 -1.68 16.77
C GLY A 152 14.70 -1.60 15.29
N MET A 153 16.00 -1.64 14.97
CA MET A 153 16.53 -1.53 13.61
C MET A 153 17.29 -2.78 13.18
N THR A 154 17.31 -3.07 11.88
CA THR A 154 18.22 -4.08 11.33
C THR A 154 19.68 -3.62 11.40
N VAL A 155 20.60 -4.58 11.51
CA VAL A 155 22.06 -4.29 11.51
C VAL A 155 22.47 -3.47 10.30
N SER A 156 21.93 -3.77 9.12
CA SER A 156 22.20 -3.00 7.90
C SER A 156 21.75 -1.54 8.02
N ARG A 157 20.61 -1.29 8.68
CA ARG A 157 20.09 0.06 8.91
C ARG A 157 20.94 0.81 9.93
N VAL A 158 21.40 0.13 10.99
CA VAL A 158 22.34 0.71 11.96
C VAL A 158 23.61 1.17 11.26
N ARG A 159 24.25 0.30 10.44
CA ARG A 159 25.46 0.64 9.67
C ARG A 159 25.25 1.79 8.70
N TYR A 160 24.09 1.81 8.05
CA TYR A 160 23.72 2.91 7.14
C TYR A 160 23.71 4.24 7.89
N TRP A 161 23.05 4.34 9.05
CA TRP A 161 22.96 5.59 9.79
C TRP A 161 24.28 6.00 10.49
N ILE A 162 25.07 5.04 10.94
CA ILE A 162 26.44 5.34 11.44
C ILE A 162 27.25 6.06 10.37
N LYS A 163 27.17 5.59 9.13
CA LYS A 163 27.84 6.19 7.97
C LYS A 163 27.23 7.55 7.60
N GLU A 164 25.93 7.60 7.42
CA GLU A 164 25.20 8.79 6.96
C GLU A 164 25.32 9.95 7.93
N TRP A 165 25.25 9.67 9.22
CA TRP A 165 25.39 10.69 10.26
C TRP A 165 26.84 10.92 10.72
N ASN A 166 27.80 10.26 10.09
CA ASN A 166 29.23 10.34 10.41
C ASN A 166 29.54 10.18 11.91
N LEU A 167 28.93 9.19 12.55
CA LEU A 167 29.02 8.96 14.00
C LEU A 167 30.33 8.30 14.44
N GLY A 168 31.30 8.14 13.53
CA GLY A 168 32.55 7.46 13.78
C GLY A 168 32.46 5.95 13.58
N ARG A 169 33.53 5.35 13.03
CA ARG A 169 33.72 3.91 13.04
C ARG A 169 34.26 3.52 14.39
N ARG A 170 33.65 2.50 15.04
CA ARG A 170 34.33 1.78 16.08
C ARG A 170 35.71 1.34 15.57
N LYS A 171 36.73 1.73 16.25
CA LYS A 171 37.97 0.97 16.24
C LYS A 171 37.57 -0.40 16.85
N HIS A 172 37.54 -1.45 16.04
CA HIS A 172 37.57 -2.80 16.58
C HIS A 172 38.81 -2.88 17.47
N ILE A 173 38.63 -2.85 18.76
CA ILE A 173 39.66 -3.30 19.69
C ILE A 173 39.65 -4.83 19.48
N ILE A 174 40.54 -5.27 18.58
CA ILE A 174 40.91 -6.68 18.51
C ILE A 174 41.68 -6.90 19.82
N THR A 175 40.99 -7.33 20.85
CA THR A 175 41.61 -7.95 22.01
C THR A 175 42.22 -9.26 21.52
N THR A 176 43.41 -9.17 20.91
CA THR A 176 44.30 -10.32 20.80
C THR A 176 44.72 -10.67 22.22
N GLY A 177 43.85 -11.40 22.90
CA GLY A 177 44.21 -12.11 24.15
C GLY A 177 45.18 -13.23 23.81
N ARG A 178 46.46 -12.86 23.67
CA ARG A 178 47.52 -13.86 23.87
C ARG A 178 47.56 -14.14 25.38
N PHE A 179 46.84 -15.14 25.79
CA PHE A 179 47.22 -15.81 27.03
C PHE A 179 48.48 -16.60 26.75
N ARG A 180 49.58 -16.18 27.39
CA ARG A 180 50.73 -17.06 27.68
C ARG A 180 50.50 -17.76 29.02
#